data_58b374d9ee35d4ce755128ba64d7c3f6
#
_entry.id   58b374d9ee35d4ce755128ba64d7c3f6
#
_cell.length_a   1.000
_cell.length_b   1.000
_cell.length_c   1.000
_cell.angle_alpha   90.00
_cell.angle_beta   90.00
_cell.angle_gamma   90.00
#
_symmetry.space_group_name_H-M   'P 1'
#
loop_
_entity.id
_entity.type
_entity.pdbx_description
1 polymer ?
#
loop_
_entity_poly.entity_id
_entity_poly.type
_entity_poly.pdbx_seq_one_letter_code
_entity_poly.pdbx_strand_id
1 'polypeptide(L)'
;MVIGMKIVIRGYSGSGKSTLARKLGERYQIPVLHLDRVHWTQNWTERDEAEKRQIVGDFLDQNDSWVIDGNYSSLYQERRLEEADTILLLLFDRFTCLHRVLRRYHRYRGKTRPDMGEGCEEKVDAEFLRWVLWEGRRRKIRQNYARITARYPEKTVILRNQRALDAWMRGLDKKENDMIS
;
A
#
# COMPACT_ATOMS: atom_id res chain seq x y z
N MET A 1 -22.78 1.39 -4.48
CA MET A 1 -21.59 2.26 -4.30
C MET A 1 -21.45 2.54 -2.82
N VAL A 2 -20.35 2.12 -2.20
CA VAL A 2 -20.09 2.41 -0.77
C VAL A 2 -19.58 3.84 -0.69
N ILE A 3 -20.42 4.76 -0.21
CA ILE A 3 -20.07 6.16 -0.08
C ILE A 3 -19.24 6.37 1.19
N GLY A 4 -18.11 7.04 1.05
CA GLY A 4 -17.27 7.46 2.18
C GLY A 4 -16.25 6.42 2.68
N MET A 5 -15.91 5.38 1.91
CA MET A 5 -14.88 4.40 2.33
C MET A 5 -13.47 4.85 1.95
N LYS A 6 -12.63 5.11 2.93
CA LYS A 6 -11.24 5.55 2.75
C LYS A 6 -10.26 4.57 3.40
N ILE A 7 -9.39 3.94 2.61
CA ILE A 7 -8.47 2.90 3.08
C ILE A 7 -7.03 3.28 2.78
N VAL A 8 -6.18 3.31 3.81
CA VAL A 8 -4.73 3.43 3.68
C VAL A 8 -4.07 2.07 3.87
N ILE A 9 -3.17 1.69 2.96
CA ILE A 9 -2.39 0.45 3.06
C ILE A 9 -0.90 0.79 3.14
N ARG A 10 -0.27 0.41 4.23
CA ARG A 10 1.17 0.57 4.47
C ARG A 10 1.82 -0.76 4.84
N GLY A 11 3.14 -0.80 4.83
CA GLY A 11 3.85 -2.02 5.23
C GLY A 11 5.14 -2.24 4.45
N TYR A 12 5.79 -3.37 4.70
CA TYR A 12 7.09 -3.68 4.13
C TYR A 12 7.04 -3.95 2.61
N SER A 13 8.15 -3.69 1.91
CA SER A 13 8.28 -4.06 0.49
C SER A 13 8.10 -5.56 0.32
N GLY A 14 7.33 -5.98 -0.70
CA GLY A 14 7.00 -7.40 -0.91
C GLY A 14 5.87 -7.95 -0.04
N SER A 15 5.27 -7.16 0.86
CA SER A 15 4.14 -7.64 1.71
C SER A 15 2.81 -7.80 0.95
N GLY A 16 2.68 -7.27 -0.27
CA GLY A 16 1.49 -7.40 -1.10
C GLY A 16 0.52 -6.22 -1.03
N LYS A 17 0.97 -5.04 -0.58
CA LYS A 17 0.15 -3.81 -0.48
C LYS A 17 -0.62 -3.49 -1.76
N SER A 18 0.08 -3.36 -2.88
CA SER A 18 -0.53 -2.97 -4.15
C SER A 18 -1.49 -4.02 -4.70
N THR A 19 -1.22 -5.30 -4.45
CA THR A 19 -2.17 -6.37 -4.78
C THR A 19 -3.45 -6.26 -3.94
N LEU A 20 -3.32 -5.96 -2.64
CA LEU A 20 -4.47 -5.75 -1.76
C LEU A 20 -5.24 -4.50 -2.15
N ALA A 21 -4.54 -3.39 -2.44
CA ALA A 21 -5.16 -2.13 -2.86
C ALA A 21 -6.04 -2.33 -4.10
N ARG A 22 -5.51 -3.00 -5.12
CA ARG A 22 -6.27 -3.31 -6.33
C ARG A 22 -7.50 -4.18 -6.03
N LYS A 23 -7.35 -5.25 -5.23
CA LYS A 23 -8.48 -6.11 -4.86
C LYS A 23 -9.59 -5.35 -4.11
N LEU A 24 -9.22 -4.44 -3.22
CA LEU A 24 -10.20 -3.62 -2.50
C LEU A 24 -10.86 -2.58 -3.42
N GLY A 25 -10.08 -1.94 -4.31
CA GLY A 25 -10.62 -1.03 -5.31
C GLY A 25 -11.61 -1.71 -6.25
N GLU A 26 -11.27 -2.93 -6.75
CA GLU A 26 -12.15 -3.75 -7.59
C GLU A 26 -13.41 -4.17 -6.82
N ARG A 27 -13.26 -4.62 -5.57
CA ARG A 27 -14.37 -5.07 -4.73
C ARG A 27 -15.39 -3.97 -4.46
N TYR A 28 -14.92 -2.81 -4.05
CA TYR A 28 -15.76 -1.68 -3.64
C TYR A 28 -16.08 -0.70 -4.78
N GLN A 29 -15.52 -0.93 -5.96
CA GLN A 29 -15.64 -0.03 -7.13
C GLN A 29 -15.21 1.41 -6.80
N ILE A 30 -14.11 1.55 -6.05
CA ILE A 30 -13.54 2.84 -5.65
C ILE A 30 -12.12 3.04 -6.23
N PRO A 31 -11.71 4.29 -6.47
CA PRO A 31 -10.41 4.58 -7.06
C PRO A 31 -9.24 4.14 -6.18
N VAL A 32 -8.17 3.70 -6.82
CA VAL A 32 -6.92 3.28 -6.18
C VAL A 32 -5.78 4.18 -6.60
N LEU A 33 -5.04 4.72 -5.62
CA LEU A 33 -3.81 5.46 -5.86
C LEU A 33 -2.60 4.68 -5.34
N HIS A 34 -1.75 4.22 -6.25
CA HIS A 34 -0.47 3.63 -5.92
C HIS A 34 0.60 4.72 -5.82
N LEU A 35 1.11 5.00 -4.63
CA LEU A 35 2.10 6.07 -4.43
C LEU A 35 3.44 5.78 -5.14
N ASP A 36 3.76 4.52 -5.41
CA ASP A 36 4.92 4.17 -6.23
C ASP A 36 4.77 4.69 -7.67
N ARG A 37 3.56 4.69 -8.26
CA ARG A 37 3.28 5.31 -9.57
C ARG A 37 3.36 6.83 -9.55
N VAL A 38 3.03 7.44 -8.42
CA VAL A 38 3.18 8.89 -8.24
C VAL A 38 4.65 9.26 -8.12
N HIS A 39 5.44 8.46 -7.41
CA HIS A 39 6.84 8.74 -7.12
C HIS A 39 7.75 8.51 -8.33
N TRP A 40 7.55 7.40 -9.06
CA TRP A 40 8.40 7.00 -10.17
C TRP A 40 7.76 7.31 -11.53
N THR A 41 8.53 7.95 -12.40
CA THR A 41 8.25 8.15 -13.82
C THR A 41 9.08 7.16 -14.66
N GLN A 42 9.08 7.32 -15.97
CA GLN A 42 9.81 6.44 -16.89
C GLN A 42 11.28 6.21 -16.47
N ASN A 43 11.75 4.99 -16.63
CA ASN A 43 13.12 4.57 -16.34
C ASN A 43 13.56 4.81 -14.88
N TRP A 44 12.61 4.68 -13.92
CA TRP A 44 12.87 4.89 -12.49
C TRP A 44 13.36 6.30 -12.15
N THR A 45 12.95 7.28 -12.93
CA THR A 45 13.22 8.69 -12.64
C THR A 45 12.25 9.15 -11.55
N GLU A 46 12.77 9.80 -10.52
CA GLU A 46 11.93 10.36 -9.46
C GLU A 46 11.20 11.60 -9.98
N ARG A 47 9.90 11.65 -9.78
CA ARG A 47 9.05 12.80 -10.11
C ARG A 47 9.36 13.96 -9.16
N ASP A 48 9.21 15.20 -9.64
CA ASP A 48 9.33 16.40 -8.81
C ASP A 48 8.39 16.36 -7.59
N GLU A 49 8.87 16.86 -6.45
CA GLU A 49 8.12 16.76 -5.18
C GLU A 49 6.84 17.60 -5.20
N ALA A 50 6.84 18.76 -5.84
CA ALA A 50 5.65 19.60 -5.96
C ALA A 50 4.59 18.91 -6.83
N GLU A 51 5.00 18.30 -7.94
CA GLU A 51 4.11 17.55 -8.82
C GLU A 51 3.53 16.32 -8.10
N LYS A 52 4.36 15.55 -7.36
CA LYS A 52 3.88 14.43 -6.53
C LYS A 52 2.81 14.87 -5.53
N ARG A 53 3.07 15.99 -4.83
CA ARG A 53 2.13 16.55 -3.86
C ARG A 53 0.84 17.02 -4.52
N GLN A 54 0.92 17.66 -5.67
CA GLN A 54 -0.26 18.08 -6.42
C GLN A 54 -1.13 16.88 -6.79
N ILE A 55 -0.55 15.83 -7.41
CA ILE A 55 -1.28 14.61 -7.80
C ILE A 55 -2.02 13.98 -6.60
N VAL A 56 -1.32 13.86 -5.46
CA VAL A 56 -1.94 13.25 -4.27
C VAL A 56 -2.98 14.17 -3.65
N GLY A 57 -2.75 15.48 -3.62
CA GLY A 57 -3.70 16.48 -3.15
C GLY A 57 -5.00 16.46 -3.96
N ASP A 58 -4.88 16.57 -5.29
CA ASP A 58 -6.01 16.54 -6.21
C ASP A 58 -6.81 15.23 -6.10
N PHE A 59 -6.11 14.09 -5.95
CA PHE A 59 -6.78 12.81 -5.75
C PHE A 59 -7.60 12.77 -4.45
N LEU A 60 -7.07 13.29 -3.35
CA LEU A 60 -7.76 13.36 -2.06
C LEU A 60 -8.95 14.32 -2.08
N ASP A 61 -8.85 15.42 -2.83
CA ASP A 61 -9.90 16.43 -2.94
C ASP A 61 -11.06 16.01 -3.85
N GLN A 62 -10.78 15.17 -4.86
CA GLN A 62 -11.76 14.76 -5.88
C GLN A 62 -12.49 13.46 -5.52
N ASN A 63 -12.06 12.71 -4.52
CA ASN A 63 -12.60 11.39 -4.22
C ASN A 63 -13.06 11.27 -2.77
N ASP A 64 -14.35 11.04 -2.56
CA ASP A 64 -14.94 10.77 -1.25
C ASP A 64 -14.64 9.36 -0.74
N SER A 65 -14.34 8.43 -1.64
CA SER A 65 -13.95 7.04 -1.34
C SER A 65 -12.68 6.68 -2.10
N TRP A 66 -11.73 6.00 -1.45
CA TRP A 66 -10.47 5.65 -2.10
C TRP A 66 -9.68 4.57 -1.35
N VAL A 67 -8.77 3.93 -2.08
CA VAL A 67 -7.68 3.11 -1.52
C VAL A 67 -6.35 3.74 -1.90
N ILE A 68 -5.50 4.03 -0.93
CA ILE A 68 -4.15 4.54 -1.17
C ILE A 68 -3.11 3.60 -0.58
N ASP A 69 -2.17 3.10 -1.39
CA ASP A 69 -1.06 2.30 -0.89
C ASP A 69 0.31 2.96 -1.10
N GLY A 70 1.18 2.76 -0.13
CA GLY A 70 2.55 3.26 -0.14
C GLY A 70 3.01 3.87 1.19
N ASN A 71 4.33 4.06 1.31
CA ASN A 71 4.98 4.47 2.57
C ASN A 71 5.48 5.93 2.60
N TYR A 72 5.22 6.70 1.56
CA TYR A 72 5.74 8.08 1.40
C TYR A 72 5.12 9.02 2.43
N SER A 73 5.96 9.51 3.36
CA SER A 73 5.52 10.40 4.44
C SER A 73 5.36 11.86 3.99
N SER A 74 6.13 12.31 2.98
CA SER A 74 6.03 13.66 2.42
C SER A 74 4.73 13.92 1.66
N LEU A 75 4.06 12.84 1.20
CA LEU A 75 2.86 12.91 0.38
C LEU A 75 1.58 12.88 1.24
N TYR A 76 1.33 13.93 2.01
CA TYR A 76 0.14 14.12 2.86
C TYR A 76 -0.15 12.94 3.80
N GLN A 77 0.89 12.35 4.42
CA GLN A 77 0.71 11.18 5.29
C GLN A 77 -0.30 11.44 6.40
N GLU A 78 -0.21 12.57 7.09
CA GLU A 78 -1.13 12.87 8.20
C GLU A 78 -2.56 12.97 7.71
N ARG A 79 -2.83 13.75 6.67
CA ARG A 79 -4.15 13.88 6.05
C ARG A 79 -4.72 12.52 5.64
N ARG A 80 -3.95 11.71 4.92
CA ARG A 80 -4.37 10.35 4.51
C ARG A 80 -4.71 9.46 5.70
N LEU A 81 -3.94 9.52 6.77
CA LEU A 81 -4.18 8.73 7.97
C LEU A 81 -5.38 9.28 8.79
N GLU A 82 -5.59 10.57 8.83
CA GLU A 82 -6.72 11.19 9.52
C GLU A 82 -8.04 10.91 8.82
N GLU A 83 -8.07 11.07 7.50
CA GLU A 83 -9.27 10.84 6.69
C GLU A 83 -9.62 9.35 6.50
N ALA A 84 -8.66 8.43 6.66
CA ALA A 84 -8.91 7.01 6.46
C ALA A 84 -9.87 6.44 7.51
N ASP A 85 -10.82 5.61 7.09
CA ASP A 85 -11.67 4.79 7.96
C ASP A 85 -10.94 3.53 8.42
N THR A 86 -10.02 3.03 7.58
CA THR A 86 -9.22 1.85 7.87
C THR A 86 -7.77 2.04 7.47
N ILE A 87 -6.86 1.73 8.37
CA ILE A 87 -5.41 1.74 8.13
C ILE A 87 -4.90 0.30 8.22
N LEU A 88 -4.45 -0.25 7.09
CA LEU A 88 -3.91 -1.60 7.01
C LEU A 88 -2.39 -1.56 7.06
N LEU A 89 -1.79 -2.21 8.07
CA LEU A 89 -0.34 -2.35 8.20
C LEU A 89 0.07 -3.79 7.88
N LEU A 90 0.63 -4.01 6.68
CA LEU A 90 1.13 -5.31 6.23
C LEU A 90 2.58 -5.51 6.69
N LEU A 91 2.74 -6.05 7.91
CA LEU A 91 4.04 -6.21 8.57
C LEU A 91 4.54 -7.67 8.49
N PHE A 92 4.51 -8.24 7.30
CA PHE A 92 4.94 -9.62 7.02
C PHE A 92 6.43 -9.82 7.35
N ASP A 93 6.82 -11.05 7.69
CA ASP A 93 8.22 -11.38 7.92
C ASP A 93 9.09 -11.18 6.67
N ARG A 94 10.41 -11.07 6.88
CA ARG A 94 11.36 -10.73 5.82
C ARG A 94 11.50 -11.81 4.75
N PHE A 95 11.39 -13.06 5.11
CA PHE A 95 11.59 -14.18 4.19
C PHE A 95 10.35 -14.35 3.29
N THR A 96 9.15 -14.19 3.85
CA THR A 96 7.92 -14.13 3.07
C THR A 96 7.96 -12.96 2.08
N CYS A 97 8.40 -11.77 2.51
CA CYS A 97 8.54 -10.62 1.62
C CYS A 97 9.57 -10.86 0.52
N LEU A 98 10.74 -11.44 0.85
CA LEU A 98 11.78 -11.78 -0.11
C LEU A 98 11.27 -12.79 -1.15
N HIS A 99 10.66 -13.89 -0.71
CA HIS A 99 10.09 -14.91 -1.61
C HIS A 99 9.10 -14.27 -2.61
N ARG A 100 8.22 -13.39 -2.13
CA ARG A 100 7.25 -12.69 -2.99
C ARG A 100 7.91 -11.73 -3.97
N VAL A 101 8.96 -11.02 -3.55
CA VAL A 101 9.75 -10.15 -4.43
C VAL A 101 10.41 -10.96 -5.54
N LEU A 102 11.04 -12.08 -5.21
CA LEU A 102 11.67 -12.95 -6.22
C LEU A 102 10.64 -13.56 -7.18
N ARG A 103 9.52 -14.07 -6.66
CA ARG A 103 8.41 -14.59 -7.48
C ARG A 103 7.84 -13.51 -8.40
N ARG A 104 7.69 -12.29 -7.92
CA ARG A 104 7.24 -11.14 -8.70
C ARG A 104 8.22 -10.78 -9.79
N TYR A 105 9.51 -10.73 -9.49
CA TYR A 105 10.58 -10.52 -10.48
C TYR A 105 10.52 -11.55 -11.61
N HIS A 106 10.40 -12.84 -11.31
CA HIS A 106 10.25 -13.87 -12.34
C HIS A 106 9.02 -13.66 -13.23
N ARG A 107 7.91 -13.19 -12.65
CA ARG A 107 6.67 -12.93 -13.40
C ARG A 107 6.75 -11.72 -14.31
N TYR A 108 7.41 -10.66 -13.86
CA TYR A 108 7.43 -9.35 -14.54
C TYR A 108 8.80 -8.98 -15.10
N ARG A 109 9.73 -9.91 -15.18
CA ARG A 109 11.06 -9.66 -15.77
C ARG A 109 10.92 -9.08 -17.18
N GLY A 110 11.54 -7.91 -17.42
CA GLY A 110 11.42 -7.18 -18.68
C GLY A 110 10.05 -6.58 -18.96
N LYS A 111 9.21 -6.41 -17.93
CA LYS A 111 7.88 -5.80 -18.03
C LYS A 111 7.64 -4.82 -16.91
N THR A 112 6.83 -3.81 -17.18
CA THR A 112 6.32 -2.90 -16.15
C THR A 112 5.12 -3.52 -15.43
N ARG A 113 5.06 -3.38 -14.12
CA ARG A 113 3.92 -3.81 -13.31
C ARG A 113 2.76 -2.82 -13.41
N PRO A 114 1.50 -3.28 -13.24
CA PRO A 114 0.34 -2.39 -13.27
C PRO A 114 0.33 -1.32 -12.17
N ASP A 115 1.02 -1.57 -11.04
CA ASP A 115 1.13 -0.70 -9.88
C ASP A 115 2.40 0.18 -9.88
N MET A 116 3.10 0.25 -11.03
CA MET A 116 4.29 1.09 -11.24
C MET A 116 4.09 2.10 -12.36
N GLY A 117 4.92 3.15 -12.37
CA GLY A 117 5.00 4.09 -13.48
C GLY A 117 5.36 3.39 -14.79
N GLU A 118 4.85 3.91 -15.90
CA GLU A 118 5.13 3.38 -17.24
C GLU A 118 6.64 3.38 -17.52
N GLY A 119 7.16 2.31 -18.14
CA GLY A 119 8.61 2.17 -18.40
C GLY A 119 9.46 1.82 -17.18
N CYS A 120 8.89 1.60 -16.00
CA CYS A 120 9.61 1.08 -14.83
C CYS A 120 9.62 -0.44 -14.86
N GLU A 121 10.55 -1.04 -15.62
CA GLU A 121 10.72 -2.49 -15.65
C GLU A 121 11.04 -3.05 -14.26
N GLU A 122 10.50 -4.23 -13.97
CA GLU A 122 10.77 -4.89 -12.69
C GLU A 122 12.25 -5.29 -12.61
N LYS A 123 12.94 -4.76 -11.61
CA LYS A 123 14.32 -5.12 -11.29
C LYS A 123 14.47 -5.53 -9.83
N VAL A 124 15.41 -6.43 -9.60
CA VAL A 124 15.83 -6.84 -8.25
C VAL A 124 17.35 -6.82 -8.23
N ASP A 125 17.89 -5.79 -7.60
CA ASP A 125 19.32 -5.63 -7.37
C ASP A 125 19.68 -5.88 -5.90
N ALA A 126 20.97 -5.92 -5.60
CA ALA A 126 21.46 -6.20 -4.25
C ALA A 126 21.03 -5.13 -3.23
N GLU A 127 20.88 -3.88 -3.68
CA GLU A 127 20.40 -2.78 -2.83
C GLU A 127 18.94 -2.98 -2.43
N PHE A 128 18.08 -3.33 -3.38
CA PHE A 128 16.68 -3.62 -3.09
C PHE A 128 16.51 -4.86 -2.22
N LEU A 129 17.32 -5.91 -2.42
CA LEU A 129 17.33 -7.09 -1.53
C LEU A 129 17.73 -6.72 -0.10
N ARG A 130 18.77 -5.88 0.06
CA ARG A 130 19.20 -5.37 1.36
C ARG A 130 18.09 -4.53 2.01
N TRP A 131 17.39 -3.72 1.23
CA TRP A 131 16.22 -2.97 1.70
C TRP A 131 15.12 -3.90 2.22
N VAL A 132 14.73 -4.91 1.46
CA VAL A 132 13.66 -5.86 1.85
C VAL A 132 14.02 -6.60 3.13
N LEU A 133 15.27 -7.05 3.27
CA LEU A 133 15.72 -7.88 4.38
C LEU A 133 16.03 -7.08 5.66
N TRP A 134 16.61 -5.88 5.54
CA TRP A 134 17.15 -5.14 6.69
C TRP A 134 16.74 -3.67 6.73
N GLU A 135 17.04 -2.88 5.70
CA GLU A 135 16.94 -1.42 5.77
C GLU A 135 15.49 -0.95 5.88
N GLY A 136 14.58 -1.53 5.11
CA GLY A 136 13.15 -1.27 5.19
C GLY A 136 12.50 -1.69 6.51
N ARG A 137 13.30 -2.24 7.45
CA ARG A 137 12.86 -2.72 8.78
C ARG A 137 13.63 -2.09 9.93
N ARG A 138 14.40 -1.03 9.66
CA ARG A 138 15.16 -0.30 10.69
C ARG A 138 14.23 0.26 11.77
N ARG A 139 14.81 0.56 12.93
CA ARG A 139 14.10 1.07 14.12
C ARG A 139 13.17 2.25 13.76
N LYS A 140 13.64 3.22 12.97
CA LYS A 140 12.86 4.39 12.55
C LYS A 140 11.55 4.01 11.84
N ILE A 141 11.61 3.02 10.94
CA ILE A 141 10.43 2.56 10.18
C ILE A 141 9.46 1.83 11.09
N ARG A 142 9.95 0.94 11.96
CA ARG A 142 9.13 0.24 12.95
C ARG A 142 8.47 1.20 13.95
N GLN A 143 9.21 2.21 14.40
CA GLN A 143 8.68 3.26 15.27
C GLN A 143 7.59 4.08 14.58
N ASN A 144 7.71 4.33 13.26
CA ASN A 144 6.66 4.99 12.51
C ASN A 144 5.35 4.17 12.51
N TYR A 145 5.42 2.86 12.26
CA TYR A 145 4.24 2.00 12.35
C TYR A 145 3.67 1.94 13.77
N ALA A 146 4.51 1.86 14.80
CA ALA A 146 4.07 1.90 16.19
C ALA A 146 3.37 3.21 16.54
N ARG A 147 3.89 4.36 16.06
CA ARG A 147 3.23 5.68 16.25
C ARG A 147 1.88 5.76 15.56
N ILE A 148 1.76 5.23 14.33
CA ILE A 148 0.47 5.17 13.62
C ILE A 148 -0.54 4.35 14.42
N THR A 149 -0.15 3.16 14.87
CA THR A 149 -1.02 2.30 15.68
C THR A 149 -1.44 2.97 17.00
N ALA A 150 -0.52 3.66 17.67
CA ALA A 150 -0.82 4.36 18.92
C ALA A 150 -1.74 5.58 18.72
N ARG A 151 -1.59 6.31 17.59
CA ARG A 151 -2.40 7.50 17.29
C ARG A 151 -3.80 7.15 16.77
N TYR A 152 -3.93 6.02 16.07
CA TYR A 152 -5.19 5.61 15.43
C TYR A 152 -5.56 4.15 15.76
N PRO A 153 -5.68 3.77 17.05
CA PRO A 153 -5.88 2.38 17.45
C PRO A 153 -7.20 1.78 16.91
N GLU A 154 -8.27 2.56 16.88
CA GLU A 154 -9.63 2.12 16.50
C GLU A 154 -9.74 1.72 15.02
N LYS A 155 -8.93 2.32 14.16
CA LYS A 155 -8.97 2.10 12.71
C LYS A 155 -7.75 1.42 12.13
N THR A 156 -6.77 1.03 12.96
CA THR A 156 -5.54 0.37 12.51
C THR A 156 -5.62 -1.15 12.67
N VAL A 157 -5.47 -1.87 11.55
CA VAL A 157 -5.40 -3.33 11.50
C VAL A 157 -3.99 -3.77 11.12
N ILE A 158 -3.36 -4.58 11.96
CA ILE A 158 -2.01 -5.11 11.72
C ILE A 158 -2.09 -6.54 11.20
N LEU A 159 -1.61 -6.75 9.98
CA LEU A 159 -1.59 -8.05 9.29
C LEU A 159 -0.15 -8.52 9.16
N ARG A 160 0.21 -9.60 9.87
CA ARG A 160 1.60 -10.08 9.98
C ARG A 160 1.93 -11.25 9.04
N ASN A 161 0.92 -11.88 8.46
CA ASN A 161 1.08 -13.03 7.55
C ASN A 161 -0.14 -13.18 6.64
N GLN A 162 -0.05 -14.11 5.67
CA GLN A 162 -1.12 -14.36 4.70
C GLN A 162 -2.40 -14.85 5.37
N ARG A 163 -2.30 -15.71 6.38
CA ARG A 163 -3.47 -16.25 7.09
C ARG A 163 -4.28 -15.13 7.77
N ALA A 164 -3.61 -14.16 8.39
CA ALA A 164 -4.26 -13.00 8.99
C ALA A 164 -4.93 -12.12 7.93
N LEU A 165 -4.27 -11.91 6.77
CA LEU A 165 -4.84 -11.16 5.66
C LEU A 165 -6.09 -11.86 5.10
N ASP A 166 -6.02 -13.17 4.88
CA ASP A 166 -7.15 -13.95 4.37
C ASP A 166 -8.33 -13.99 5.35
N ALA A 167 -8.03 -14.07 6.65
CA ALA A 167 -9.07 -14.00 7.68
C ALA A 167 -9.75 -12.63 7.72
N TRP A 168 -8.98 -11.55 7.59
CA TRP A 168 -9.50 -10.19 7.52
C TRP A 168 -10.39 -10.00 6.27
N MET A 169 -9.94 -10.46 5.11
CA MET A 169 -10.72 -10.41 3.86
C MET A 169 -12.06 -11.16 3.97
N ARG A 170 -12.04 -12.39 4.55
CA ARG A 170 -13.29 -13.16 4.80
C ARG A 170 -14.22 -12.45 5.80
N GLY A 171 -13.67 -11.69 6.74
CA GLY A 171 -14.45 -10.88 7.66
C GLY A 171 -15.23 -9.75 6.96
N LEU A 172 -14.70 -9.21 5.87
CA LEU A 172 -15.42 -8.26 5.02
C LEU A 172 -16.61 -8.91 4.32
N ASP A 173 -16.43 -10.15 3.79
CA ASP A 173 -17.51 -10.90 3.13
C ASP A 173 -18.70 -11.15 4.06
N LYS A 174 -18.45 -11.48 5.34
CA LYS A 174 -19.50 -11.68 6.34
C LYS A 174 -20.27 -10.41 6.65
N LYS A 175 -19.56 -9.30 6.88
CA LYS A 175 -20.20 -8.01 7.19
C LYS A 175 -21.12 -7.54 6.06
N GLU A 176 -20.73 -7.75 4.80
CA GLU A 176 -21.56 -7.38 3.66
C GLU A 176 -22.82 -8.26 3.58
N ASN A 177 -22.70 -9.57 3.82
CA ASN A 177 -23.85 -10.47 3.82
C ASN A 177 -24.83 -10.14 4.96
N ASP A 178 -24.31 -9.79 6.15
CA ASP A 178 -25.16 -9.40 7.31
C ASP A 178 -25.87 -8.05 7.10
N MET A 179 -25.37 -7.18 6.21
CA MET A 179 -26.02 -5.90 5.87
C MET A 179 -27.10 -6.02 4.78
N ILE A 180 -27.12 -7.14 4.04
CA ILE A 180 -28.06 -7.40 2.94
C ILE A 180 -29.22 -8.30 3.42
N SER A 181 -29.07 -8.94 4.57
CA SER A 181 -30.09 -9.81 5.21
C SER A 181 -30.97 -9.01 6.15
#